data_d6ccdb06772bda6a8eed6bc466591e59
#
_entry.id   d6ccdb06772bda6a8eed6bc466591e59
#
_cell.length_a   1.000
_cell.length_b   1.000
_cell.length_c   1.000
_cell.angle_alpha   90.00
_cell.angle_beta   90.00
_cell.angle_gamma   90.00
#
_symmetry.space_group_name_H-M   'P 1'
#
loop_
_entity.id
_entity.type
_entity.pdbx_description
1 polymer ?
#
loop_
_entity_poly.entity_id
_entity_poly.type
_entity_poly.pdbx_seq_one_letter_code
_entity_poly.pdbx_strand_id
1 'polypeptide(L)'
;MSTLLGTYLLVIGFLLIISVYLDRVGNRLRLPGVLLVLLLGLLTHNEVHVGGQTPPLLSLAQASDLAQVAVGVVLFQAGISTNWQQMRSVARPGLRLALLGSTLTALLLMVVLQKLPFEFFSISQPSWAMTLFVGAMVCSTDASAVISVLRPQAGQFPQRLLDLLEFESSVNDPIAVVLASVGLTIGMTALQSTAAIDPTAQLMGEGPLIANAVLRQLLIGALIGFMVGSLVARLLENKTEVIEAGHRERRAVLILAMLLVVLGITSLGGGSPLLAAYITGLLIGNGDEDSAIEVEKSIGSYGKLAELVLFLSMGLVVDPLQVLVLLPWILLLAVLMLLVRFVVVFLLLGSSFTTAQKQFVGFCGLRGAVPIALAIHAAAHPQIGQAWGQWMPPIALGVV
;
A
#
# COMPACT_ATOMS: atom_id res chain seq x y z
N MET A 1 16.89 14.15 -29.54
CA MET A 1 16.37 13.10 -28.61
C MET A 1 16.95 11.77 -29.07
N SER A 2 17.53 10.95 -28.18
CA SER A 2 18.05 9.64 -28.60
C SER A 2 16.88 8.74 -29.06
N THR A 3 17.13 7.86 -30.04
CA THR A 3 16.12 6.90 -30.50
C THR A 3 15.58 6.05 -29.35
N LEU A 4 16.42 5.67 -28.41
CA LEU A 4 16.05 4.94 -27.20
C LEU A 4 15.02 5.72 -26.36
N LEU A 5 15.29 6.98 -26.02
CA LEU A 5 14.34 7.82 -25.26
C LEU A 5 13.01 7.97 -26.00
N GLY A 6 13.04 8.15 -27.33
CA GLY A 6 11.84 8.24 -28.15
C GLY A 6 10.98 7.00 -28.06
N THR A 7 11.61 5.81 -28.10
CA THR A 7 10.92 4.52 -27.97
C THR A 7 10.31 4.34 -26.56
N TYR A 8 11.05 4.69 -25.49
CA TYR A 8 10.53 4.64 -24.14
C TYR A 8 9.30 5.53 -23.96
N LEU A 9 9.38 6.78 -24.41
CA LEU A 9 8.26 7.72 -24.29
C LEU A 9 7.02 7.25 -25.06
N LEU A 10 7.23 6.66 -26.24
CA LEU A 10 6.15 6.13 -27.05
C LEU A 10 5.47 4.93 -26.35
N VAL A 11 6.25 3.95 -25.89
CA VAL A 11 5.72 2.75 -25.21
C VAL A 11 5.01 3.14 -23.92
N ILE A 12 5.65 3.94 -23.06
CA ILE A 12 5.03 4.38 -21.77
C ILE A 12 3.76 5.19 -22.05
N GLY A 13 3.79 6.10 -23.03
CA GLY A 13 2.61 6.89 -23.41
C GLY A 13 1.44 6.00 -23.85
N PHE A 14 1.67 5.00 -24.70
CA PHE A 14 0.64 4.05 -25.11
C PHE A 14 0.12 3.23 -23.92
N LEU A 15 1.00 2.71 -23.08
CA LEU A 15 0.60 1.94 -21.90
C LEU A 15 -0.27 2.78 -20.95
N LEU A 16 0.06 4.05 -20.73
CA LEU A 16 -0.77 4.93 -19.91
C LEU A 16 -2.13 5.23 -20.54
N ILE A 17 -2.19 5.47 -21.86
CA ILE A 17 -3.47 5.66 -22.57
C ILE A 17 -4.34 4.43 -22.43
N ILE A 18 -3.77 3.25 -22.68
CA ILE A 18 -4.50 1.97 -22.55
C ILE A 18 -4.93 1.75 -21.10
N SER A 19 -4.08 2.06 -20.13
CA SER A 19 -4.39 1.93 -18.70
C SER A 19 -5.61 2.77 -18.29
N VAL A 20 -5.68 4.03 -18.72
CA VAL A 20 -6.85 4.90 -18.48
C VAL A 20 -8.12 4.33 -19.12
N TYR A 21 -8.01 3.77 -20.32
CA TYR A 21 -9.13 3.15 -21.01
C TYR A 21 -9.59 1.86 -20.29
N LEU A 22 -8.65 1.00 -19.88
CA LEU A 22 -8.93 -0.23 -19.16
C LEU A 22 -9.55 0.03 -17.79
N ASP A 23 -9.08 1.04 -17.08
CA ASP A 23 -9.70 1.46 -15.81
C ASP A 23 -11.18 1.83 -16.02
N ARG A 24 -11.49 2.55 -17.10
CA ARG A 24 -12.87 2.89 -17.47
C ARG A 24 -13.70 1.64 -17.83
N VAL A 25 -13.10 0.68 -18.54
CA VAL A 25 -13.76 -0.58 -18.90
C VAL A 25 -14.00 -1.42 -17.65
N GLY A 26 -13.03 -1.54 -16.74
CA GLY A 26 -13.19 -2.22 -15.46
C GLY A 26 -14.39 -1.71 -14.68
N ASN A 27 -14.50 -0.39 -14.55
CA ASN A 27 -15.63 0.23 -13.87
C ASN A 27 -16.99 -0.10 -14.51
N ARG A 28 -17.04 -0.29 -15.85
CA ARG A 28 -18.26 -0.75 -16.54
C ARG A 28 -18.57 -2.22 -16.30
N LEU A 29 -17.54 -3.05 -16.18
CA LEU A 29 -17.66 -4.48 -15.90
C LEU A 29 -17.87 -4.78 -14.40
N ARG A 30 -17.94 -3.77 -13.55
CA ARG A 30 -17.99 -3.89 -12.08
C ARG A 30 -16.78 -4.62 -11.50
N LEU A 31 -15.62 -4.44 -12.12
CA LEU A 31 -14.32 -4.90 -11.62
C LEU A 31 -13.48 -3.69 -11.26
N PRO A 32 -12.61 -3.78 -10.26
CA PRO A 32 -11.61 -2.74 -10.03
C PRO A 32 -10.76 -2.56 -11.28
N GLY A 33 -10.82 -1.37 -11.90
CA GLY A 33 -10.15 -1.11 -13.18
C GLY A 33 -8.64 -1.29 -13.12
N VAL A 34 -8.05 -1.08 -11.96
CA VAL A 34 -6.61 -1.26 -11.70
C VAL A 34 -6.13 -2.69 -11.91
N LEU A 35 -7.01 -3.71 -11.72
CA LEU A 35 -6.67 -5.10 -12.00
C LEU A 35 -6.45 -5.34 -13.50
N LEU A 36 -7.21 -4.66 -14.37
CA LEU A 36 -6.99 -4.72 -15.81
C LEU A 36 -5.69 -4.03 -16.21
N VAL A 37 -5.30 -2.97 -15.51
CA VAL A 37 -4.01 -2.28 -15.72
C VAL A 37 -2.84 -3.16 -15.28
N LEU A 38 -2.98 -3.86 -14.16
CA LEU A 38 -1.99 -4.84 -13.70
C LEU A 38 -1.85 -5.97 -14.71
N LEU A 39 -2.96 -6.50 -15.23
CA LEU A 39 -2.95 -7.52 -16.28
C LEU A 39 -2.30 -7.01 -17.57
N LEU A 40 -2.54 -5.75 -17.95
CA LEU A 40 -1.86 -5.13 -19.08
C LEU A 40 -0.34 -5.16 -18.89
N GLY A 41 0.15 -4.73 -17.71
CA GLY A 41 1.57 -4.79 -17.38
C GLY A 41 2.14 -6.22 -17.47
N LEU A 42 1.41 -7.20 -16.91
CA LEU A 42 1.81 -8.61 -16.90
C LEU A 42 1.90 -9.22 -18.31
N LEU A 43 1.01 -8.80 -19.23
CA LEU A 43 1.00 -9.24 -20.61
C LEU A 43 2.00 -8.47 -21.50
N THR A 44 2.52 -7.36 -21.01
CA THR A 44 3.51 -6.55 -21.72
C THR A 44 4.91 -7.07 -21.40
N HIS A 45 5.69 -7.44 -22.44
CA HIS A 45 7.08 -7.77 -22.23
C HIS A 45 7.85 -6.55 -21.71
N ASN A 46 8.51 -6.70 -20.56
CA ASN A 46 9.32 -5.63 -19.95
C ASN A 46 10.66 -5.42 -20.67
N GLU A 47 10.65 -5.47 -22.00
CA GLU A 47 11.82 -5.33 -22.85
C GLU A 47 11.55 -4.40 -24.02
N VAL A 48 12.52 -3.54 -24.32
CA VAL A 48 12.46 -2.64 -25.47
C VAL A 48 13.57 -3.02 -26.46
N HIS A 49 13.21 -3.36 -27.67
CA HIS A 49 14.16 -3.73 -28.72
C HIS A 49 14.63 -2.48 -29.46
N VAL A 50 15.85 -2.02 -29.19
CA VAL A 50 16.46 -0.85 -29.87
C VAL A 50 17.92 -1.12 -30.20
N GLY A 51 18.27 -1.06 -31.49
CA GLY A 51 19.65 -1.12 -31.92
C GLY A 51 20.40 -2.40 -31.57
N GLY A 52 19.69 -3.54 -31.46
CA GLY A 52 20.25 -4.83 -31.08
C GLY A 52 20.44 -5.03 -29.56
N GLN A 53 19.97 -4.10 -28.75
CA GLN A 53 19.94 -4.22 -27.30
C GLN A 53 18.48 -4.40 -26.84
N THR A 54 18.28 -5.13 -25.73
CA THR A 54 17.00 -5.39 -25.11
C THR A 54 16.99 -4.91 -23.65
N PRO A 55 17.11 -3.58 -23.38
CA PRO A 55 17.02 -3.09 -22.02
C PRO A 55 15.58 -3.23 -21.48
N PRO A 56 15.42 -3.43 -20.17
CA PRO A 56 14.08 -3.46 -19.58
C PRO A 56 13.41 -2.09 -19.72
N LEU A 57 12.10 -2.10 -19.95
CA LEU A 57 11.29 -0.88 -19.94
C LEU A 57 11.31 -0.22 -18.55
N LEU A 58 11.27 -1.05 -17.51
CA LEU A 58 11.34 -0.63 -16.13
C LEU A 58 12.17 -1.63 -15.32
N SER A 59 13.30 -1.20 -14.77
CA SER A 59 14.09 -2.04 -13.86
C SER A 59 13.38 -2.17 -12.50
N LEU A 60 13.69 -3.25 -11.76
CA LEU A 60 13.11 -3.49 -10.45
C LEU A 60 13.41 -2.35 -9.45
N ALA A 61 14.62 -1.77 -9.50
CA ALA A 61 14.99 -0.63 -8.67
C ALA A 61 14.14 0.62 -9.00
N GLN A 62 14.01 0.95 -10.30
CA GLN A 62 13.17 2.07 -10.75
C GLN A 62 11.68 1.84 -10.37
N ALA A 63 11.20 0.60 -10.51
CA ALA A 63 9.85 0.24 -10.10
C ALA A 63 9.65 0.45 -8.59
N SER A 64 10.65 0.12 -7.76
CA SER A 64 10.62 0.35 -6.31
C SER A 64 10.53 1.84 -5.97
N ASP A 65 11.36 2.66 -6.60
CA ASP A 65 11.36 4.11 -6.36
C ASP A 65 10.03 4.75 -6.79
N LEU A 66 9.53 4.38 -7.97
CA LEU A 66 8.22 4.82 -8.45
C LEU A 66 7.09 4.35 -7.53
N ALA A 67 7.13 3.11 -7.07
CA ALA A 67 6.13 2.55 -6.17
C ALA A 67 6.09 3.28 -4.83
N GLN A 68 7.24 3.63 -4.25
CA GLN A 68 7.30 4.39 -3.00
C GLN A 68 6.68 5.78 -3.15
N VAL A 69 7.00 6.51 -4.22
CA VAL A 69 6.41 7.82 -4.50
C VAL A 69 4.90 7.68 -4.77
N ALA A 70 4.51 6.71 -5.58
CA ALA A 70 3.11 6.47 -5.92
C ALA A 70 2.26 6.15 -4.68
N VAL A 71 2.73 5.23 -3.81
CA VAL A 71 2.02 4.94 -2.56
C VAL A 71 2.04 6.12 -1.61
N GLY A 72 3.11 6.92 -1.59
CA GLY A 72 3.13 8.18 -0.84
C GLY A 72 2.00 9.12 -1.25
N VAL A 73 1.75 9.27 -2.56
CA VAL A 73 0.62 10.07 -3.09
C VAL A 73 -0.73 9.44 -2.72
N VAL A 74 -0.87 8.11 -2.85
CA VAL A 74 -2.10 7.39 -2.50
C VAL A 74 -2.42 7.52 -1.01
N LEU A 75 -1.43 7.32 -0.13
CA LEU A 75 -1.61 7.45 1.32
C LEU A 75 -1.89 8.90 1.76
N PHE A 76 -1.26 9.87 1.11
CA PHE A 76 -1.57 11.28 1.33
C PHE A 76 -3.03 11.59 0.98
N GLN A 77 -3.50 11.10 -0.17
CA GLN A 77 -4.89 11.25 -0.58
C GLN A 77 -5.84 10.53 0.40
N ALA A 78 -5.53 9.31 0.82
CA ALA A 78 -6.29 8.59 1.82
C ALA A 78 -6.39 9.36 3.15
N GLY A 79 -5.28 10.02 3.56
CA GLY A 79 -5.28 10.90 4.72
C GLY A 79 -6.24 12.08 4.56
N ILE A 80 -6.24 12.76 3.41
CA ILE A 80 -7.14 13.89 3.12
C ILE A 80 -8.60 13.45 3.17
N SER A 81 -8.92 12.32 2.55
CA SER A 81 -10.31 11.81 2.49
C SER A 81 -10.81 11.28 3.85
N THR A 82 -9.91 11.07 4.83
CA THR A 82 -10.27 10.62 6.17
C THR A 82 -10.88 11.76 7.00
N ASN A 83 -12.20 11.95 6.89
CA ASN A 83 -12.92 12.98 7.64
C ASN A 83 -13.30 12.46 9.03
N TRP A 84 -12.61 12.98 10.07
CA TRP A 84 -12.81 12.56 11.45
C TRP A 84 -14.24 12.82 11.97
N GLN A 85 -14.87 13.93 11.56
CA GLN A 85 -16.21 14.28 12.02
C GLN A 85 -17.26 13.31 11.49
N GLN A 86 -17.20 12.96 10.20
CA GLN A 86 -18.10 12.00 9.57
C GLN A 86 -17.90 10.59 10.13
N MET A 87 -16.63 10.20 10.34
CA MET A 87 -16.26 8.86 10.77
C MET A 87 -16.33 8.65 12.30
N ARG A 88 -16.67 9.69 13.07
CA ARG A 88 -16.71 9.65 14.55
C ARG A 88 -17.61 8.53 15.11
N SER A 89 -18.70 8.22 14.42
CA SER A 89 -19.65 7.16 14.83
C SER A 89 -19.05 5.74 14.73
N VAL A 90 -18.08 5.55 13.84
CA VAL A 90 -17.39 4.27 13.59
C VAL A 90 -15.92 4.29 14.01
N ALA A 91 -15.42 5.40 14.54
CA ALA A 91 -14.00 5.56 14.87
C ALA A 91 -13.49 4.49 15.85
N ARG A 92 -14.25 4.17 16.91
CA ARG A 92 -13.82 3.14 17.88
C ARG A 92 -13.75 1.73 17.27
N PRO A 93 -14.78 1.20 16.59
CA PRO A 93 -14.69 -0.11 15.95
C PRO A 93 -13.72 -0.10 14.78
N GLY A 94 -13.66 0.98 13.98
CA GLY A 94 -12.71 1.11 12.87
C GLY A 94 -11.26 1.13 13.34
N LEU A 95 -10.93 1.89 14.39
CA LEU A 95 -9.59 1.92 14.96
C LEU A 95 -9.17 0.57 15.55
N ARG A 96 -10.12 -0.16 16.18
CA ARG A 96 -9.83 -1.53 16.65
C ARG A 96 -9.50 -2.47 15.49
N LEU A 97 -10.27 -2.41 14.40
CA LEU A 97 -9.98 -3.23 13.22
C LEU A 97 -8.67 -2.80 12.55
N ALA A 98 -8.43 -1.51 12.39
CA ALA A 98 -7.22 -1.01 11.75
C ALA A 98 -5.96 -1.34 12.57
N LEU A 99 -5.94 -1.06 13.87
CA LEU A 99 -4.76 -1.27 14.72
C LEU A 99 -4.62 -2.75 15.12
N LEU A 100 -5.59 -3.23 15.91
CA LEU A 100 -5.52 -4.59 16.46
C LEU A 100 -5.80 -5.64 15.38
N GLY A 101 -6.72 -5.33 14.45
CA GLY A 101 -7.10 -6.26 13.39
C GLY A 101 -5.96 -6.49 12.42
N SER A 102 -5.29 -5.44 11.93
CA SER A 102 -4.14 -5.59 11.03
C SER A 102 -2.97 -6.28 11.71
N THR A 103 -2.65 -5.88 12.95
CA THR A 103 -1.57 -6.52 13.71
C THR A 103 -1.88 -8.01 13.96
N LEU A 104 -3.09 -8.32 14.41
CA LEU A 104 -3.49 -9.70 14.66
C LEU A 104 -3.53 -10.52 13.36
N THR A 105 -4.00 -9.95 12.26
CA THR A 105 -3.96 -10.59 10.94
C THR A 105 -2.53 -10.92 10.52
N ALA A 106 -1.60 -9.97 10.64
CA ALA A 106 -0.20 -10.17 10.29
C ALA A 106 0.44 -11.27 11.14
N LEU A 107 0.23 -11.24 12.46
CA LEU A 107 0.77 -12.25 13.38
C LEU A 107 0.15 -13.64 13.20
N LEU A 108 -1.16 -13.72 13.01
CA LEU A 108 -1.81 -15.01 12.75
C LEU A 108 -1.34 -15.62 11.44
N LEU A 109 -1.25 -14.83 10.37
CA LEU A 109 -0.70 -15.30 9.10
C LEU A 109 0.77 -15.73 9.24
N MET A 110 1.59 -14.97 9.96
CA MET A 110 2.97 -15.34 10.26
C MET A 110 3.03 -16.74 10.89
N VAL A 111 2.25 -16.98 11.95
CA VAL A 111 2.23 -18.28 12.65
C VAL A 111 1.69 -19.40 11.76
N VAL A 112 0.62 -19.15 11.02
CA VAL A 112 0.01 -20.15 10.12
C VAL A 112 0.99 -20.49 9.01
N LEU A 113 1.61 -19.52 8.35
CA LEU A 113 2.59 -19.75 7.30
C LEU A 113 3.80 -20.53 7.80
N GLN A 114 4.28 -20.30 9.03
CA GLN A 114 5.37 -21.07 9.63
C GLN A 114 5.03 -22.54 9.89
N LYS A 115 3.75 -22.88 9.98
CA LYS A 115 3.28 -24.25 10.22
C LYS A 115 2.97 -25.01 8.93
N LEU A 116 2.99 -24.35 7.79
CA LEU A 116 2.75 -25.01 6.50
C LEU A 116 3.95 -25.87 6.11
N PRO A 117 3.70 -27.06 5.54
CA PRO A 117 4.76 -27.95 5.08
C PRO A 117 5.27 -27.50 3.69
N PHE A 118 6.09 -26.45 3.65
CA PHE A 118 6.65 -25.91 2.41
C PHE A 118 7.51 -26.91 1.64
N GLU A 119 8.12 -27.86 2.35
CA GLU A 119 8.90 -28.95 1.76
C GLU A 119 8.10 -29.79 0.76
N PHE A 120 6.79 -29.95 1.01
CA PHE A 120 5.90 -30.70 0.13
C PHE A 120 5.83 -30.11 -1.30
N PHE A 121 6.14 -28.82 -1.44
CA PHE A 121 6.12 -28.10 -2.70
C PHE A 121 7.53 -27.74 -3.20
N SER A 122 8.57 -28.41 -2.66
CA SER A 122 9.97 -28.15 -3.00
C SER A 122 10.42 -26.69 -2.76
N ILE A 123 9.80 -26.04 -1.79
CA ILE A 123 10.14 -24.69 -1.36
C ILE A 123 10.80 -24.75 0.02
N SER A 124 11.92 -24.08 0.20
CA SER A 124 12.55 -23.97 1.51
C SER A 124 11.65 -23.25 2.51
N GLN A 125 11.66 -23.70 3.77
CA GLN A 125 10.90 -23.07 4.83
C GLN A 125 11.22 -21.57 4.93
N PRO A 126 10.24 -20.66 4.80
CA PRO A 126 10.50 -19.24 4.91
C PRO A 126 10.89 -18.85 6.33
N SER A 127 11.73 -17.82 6.48
CA SER A 127 12.07 -17.28 7.79
C SER A 127 10.87 -16.62 8.49
N TRP A 128 10.91 -16.50 9.81
CA TRP A 128 9.90 -15.77 10.59
C TRP A 128 9.74 -14.31 10.12
N ALA A 129 10.88 -13.69 9.78
CA ALA A 129 10.89 -12.33 9.24
C ALA A 129 10.13 -12.23 7.91
N MET A 130 10.35 -13.19 7.01
CA MET A 130 9.66 -13.24 5.72
C MET A 130 8.15 -13.49 5.91
N THR A 131 7.75 -14.41 6.77
CA THR A 131 6.32 -14.69 7.00
C THR A 131 5.62 -13.54 7.73
N LEU A 132 6.31 -12.82 8.63
CA LEU A 132 5.81 -11.58 9.22
C LEU A 132 5.63 -10.49 8.15
N PHE A 133 6.62 -10.32 7.27
CA PHE A 133 6.55 -9.36 6.18
C PHE A 133 5.36 -9.66 5.24
N VAL A 134 5.19 -10.93 4.84
CA VAL A 134 4.02 -11.35 4.03
C VAL A 134 2.72 -11.06 4.75
N GLY A 135 2.62 -11.43 6.04
CA GLY A 135 1.43 -11.13 6.85
C GLY A 135 1.14 -9.63 6.95
N ALA A 136 2.18 -8.81 7.14
CA ALA A 136 2.07 -7.34 7.18
C ALA A 136 1.67 -6.78 5.81
N MET A 137 2.27 -7.26 4.73
CA MET A 137 1.95 -6.86 3.36
C MET A 137 0.48 -7.08 3.04
N VAL A 138 -0.08 -8.23 3.42
CA VAL A 138 -1.46 -8.59 3.09
C VAL A 138 -2.49 -8.20 4.16
N CYS A 139 -2.11 -7.58 5.28
CA CYS A 139 -3.07 -7.17 6.32
C CYS A 139 -3.85 -5.91 5.95
N SER A 140 -3.30 -5.04 5.09
CA SER A 140 -3.98 -3.83 4.61
C SER A 140 -5.15 -4.18 3.69
N THR A 141 -6.23 -3.41 3.75
CA THR A 141 -7.43 -3.58 2.93
C THR A 141 -7.74 -2.31 2.16
N ASP A 142 -8.37 -2.44 1.00
CA ASP A 142 -8.76 -1.32 0.15
C ASP A 142 -10.29 -1.20 0.08
N ALA A 143 -10.83 -0.21 0.80
CA ALA A 143 -12.25 0.07 0.76
C ALA A 143 -12.66 0.74 -0.56
N SER A 144 -11.78 1.46 -1.24
CA SER A 144 -12.11 2.17 -2.47
C SER A 144 -12.50 1.20 -3.58
N ALA A 145 -11.77 0.08 -3.70
CA ALA A 145 -12.10 -1.00 -4.61
C ALA A 145 -13.48 -1.62 -4.32
N VAL A 146 -13.77 -1.92 -3.03
CA VAL A 146 -15.06 -2.44 -2.60
C VAL A 146 -16.19 -1.45 -2.88
N ILE A 147 -16.02 -0.20 -2.47
CA ILE A 147 -17.03 0.85 -2.65
C ILE A 147 -17.30 1.11 -4.13
N SER A 148 -16.29 1.06 -4.98
CA SER A 148 -16.47 1.25 -6.43
C SER A 148 -17.37 0.18 -7.04
N VAL A 149 -17.23 -1.08 -6.62
CA VAL A 149 -18.07 -2.21 -7.04
C VAL A 149 -19.49 -2.09 -6.47
N LEU A 150 -19.65 -1.58 -5.24
CA LEU A 150 -20.94 -1.47 -4.57
C LEU A 150 -21.70 -0.17 -4.91
N ARG A 151 -21.06 0.83 -5.52
CA ARG A 151 -21.69 2.14 -5.86
C ARG A 151 -23.06 2.03 -6.52
N PRO A 152 -23.32 1.12 -7.49
CA PRO A 152 -24.64 1.01 -8.10
C PRO A 152 -25.73 0.57 -7.11
N GLN A 153 -25.36 0.01 -5.98
CA GLN A 153 -26.25 -0.51 -4.93
C GLN A 153 -26.04 0.22 -3.59
N ALA A 154 -25.36 1.35 -3.58
CA ALA A 154 -24.97 2.06 -2.35
C ALA A 154 -26.15 2.34 -1.41
N GLY A 155 -27.34 2.64 -1.94
CA GLY A 155 -28.56 2.83 -1.13
C GLY A 155 -29.10 1.56 -0.43
N GLN A 156 -28.57 0.38 -0.73
CA GLN A 156 -28.99 -0.88 -0.08
C GLN A 156 -28.13 -1.23 1.14
N PHE A 157 -26.98 -0.58 1.29
CA PHE A 157 -26.07 -0.82 2.42
C PHE A 157 -26.17 0.29 3.46
N PRO A 158 -26.17 -0.07 4.77
CA PRO A 158 -26.10 0.92 5.82
C PRO A 158 -24.83 1.80 5.69
N GLN A 159 -25.00 3.12 5.63
CA GLN A 159 -23.87 4.06 5.51
C GLN A 159 -22.80 3.81 6.57
N ARG A 160 -23.20 3.47 7.79
CA ARG A 160 -22.28 3.12 8.88
C ARG A 160 -21.30 2.00 8.54
N LEU A 161 -21.67 1.03 7.68
CA LEU A 161 -20.74 -0.04 7.26
C LEU A 161 -19.75 0.47 6.21
N LEU A 162 -20.19 1.32 5.30
CA LEU A 162 -19.32 1.94 4.30
C LEU A 162 -18.30 2.84 4.99
N ASP A 163 -18.74 3.69 5.92
CA ASP A 163 -17.87 4.55 6.72
C ASP A 163 -16.87 3.73 7.56
N LEU A 164 -17.31 2.58 8.11
CA LEU A 164 -16.42 1.68 8.84
C LEU A 164 -15.31 1.11 7.95
N LEU A 165 -15.66 0.62 6.75
CA LEU A 165 -14.70 0.07 5.80
C LEU A 165 -13.71 1.13 5.33
N GLU A 166 -14.20 2.33 5.01
CA GLU A 166 -13.38 3.45 4.57
C GLU A 166 -12.42 3.90 5.66
N PHE A 167 -12.91 4.06 6.89
CA PHE A 167 -12.06 4.42 8.03
C PHE A 167 -11.02 3.34 8.35
N GLU A 168 -11.43 2.07 8.38
CA GLU A 168 -10.51 0.96 8.60
C GLU A 168 -9.40 0.95 7.56
N SER A 169 -9.77 1.00 6.27
CA SER A 169 -8.83 0.98 5.16
C SER A 169 -7.83 2.13 5.21
N SER A 170 -8.30 3.35 5.44
CA SER A 170 -7.42 4.52 5.50
C SER A 170 -6.37 4.44 6.62
N VAL A 171 -6.72 3.80 7.75
CA VAL A 171 -5.82 3.71 8.91
C VAL A 171 -4.95 2.44 8.88
N ASN A 172 -5.42 1.34 8.27
CA ASN A 172 -4.66 0.09 8.27
C ASN A 172 -3.46 0.11 7.32
N ASP A 173 -3.48 0.92 6.25
CA ASP A 173 -2.38 1.06 5.31
C ASP A 173 -1.07 1.53 5.96
N PRO A 174 -1.05 2.64 6.72
CA PRO A 174 0.14 3.03 7.49
C PRO A 174 0.61 1.95 8.47
N ILE A 175 -0.32 1.20 9.08
CA ILE A 175 0.01 0.14 10.02
C ILE A 175 0.68 -1.04 9.30
N ALA A 176 0.18 -1.41 8.13
CA ALA A 176 0.81 -2.43 7.29
C ALA A 176 2.26 -2.07 6.92
N VAL A 177 2.50 -0.81 6.54
CA VAL A 177 3.84 -0.28 6.26
C VAL A 177 4.76 -0.41 7.48
N VAL A 178 4.25 -0.07 8.65
CA VAL A 178 5.00 -0.19 9.91
C VAL A 178 5.36 -1.65 10.22
N LEU A 179 4.39 -2.54 10.17
CA LEU A 179 4.61 -3.97 10.42
C LEU A 179 5.57 -4.58 9.39
N ALA A 180 5.46 -4.17 8.12
CA ALA A 180 6.37 -4.59 7.07
C ALA A 180 7.81 -4.11 7.33
N SER A 181 7.99 -2.86 7.80
CA SER A 181 9.33 -2.37 8.19
C SER A 181 9.93 -3.17 9.35
N VAL A 182 9.11 -3.63 10.30
CA VAL A 182 9.57 -4.54 11.37
C VAL A 182 10.08 -5.85 10.74
N GLY A 183 9.30 -6.49 9.86
CA GLY A 183 9.69 -7.71 9.18
C GLY A 183 10.98 -7.55 8.36
N LEU A 184 11.12 -6.43 7.62
CA LEU A 184 12.34 -6.11 6.87
C LEU A 184 13.54 -5.92 7.79
N THR A 185 13.38 -5.17 8.88
CA THR A 185 14.47 -4.92 9.84
C THR A 185 14.96 -6.23 10.46
N ILE A 186 14.05 -7.10 10.92
CA ILE A 186 14.39 -8.42 11.46
C ILE A 186 15.10 -9.26 10.39
N GLY A 187 14.59 -9.24 9.14
CA GLY A 187 15.21 -9.97 8.03
C GLY A 187 16.62 -9.51 7.70
N MET A 188 16.86 -8.20 7.69
CA MET A 188 18.20 -7.64 7.46
C MET A 188 19.17 -8.03 8.57
N THR A 189 18.74 -7.94 9.83
CA THR A 189 19.57 -8.32 10.97
C THR A 189 19.91 -9.82 10.92
N ALA A 190 18.94 -10.67 10.60
CA ALA A 190 19.15 -12.11 10.45
C ALA A 190 20.12 -12.47 9.34
N LEU A 191 20.13 -11.74 8.23
CA LEU A 191 21.07 -11.96 7.11
C LEU A 191 22.49 -11.48 7.42
N GLN A 192 22.64 -10.53 8.32
CA GLN A 192 23.96 -10.00 8.73
C GLN A 192 24.61 -10.85 9.82
N SER A 193 23.82 -11.58 10.60
CA SER A 193 24.35 -12.50 11.62
C SER A 193 24.92 -13.77 10.95
N THR A 194 26.23 -13.94 11.02
CA THR A 194 26.96 -15.11 10.45
C THR A 194 26.80 -16.40 11.27
N ALA A 195 26.10 -16.37 12.38
CA ALA A 195 25.87 -17.53 13.26
C ALA A 195 24.46 -18.10 13.00
N ALA A 196 24.35 -19.40 12.92
CA ALA A 196 23.08 -20.14 13.00
C ALA A 196 22.50 -19.98 14.42
N ILE A 197 21.97 -18.81 14.72
CA ILE A 197 21.39 -18.47 16.02
C ILE A 197 19.91 -18.82 15.97
N ASP A 198 19.44 -19.46 17.05
CA ASP A 198 18.03 -19.70 17.30
C ASP A 198 17.25 -18.37 17.12
N PRO A 199 16.21 -18.32 16.26
CA PRO A 199 15.42 -17.12 16.02
C PRO A 199 14.87 -16.47 17.29
N THR A 200 14.59 -17.26 18.32
CA THR A 200 14.11 -16.78 19.61
C THR A 200 15.22 -16.12 20.44
N ALA A 201 16.43 -16.65 20.40
CA ALA A 201 17.60 -16.07 21.05
C ALA A 201 18.01 -14.74 20.35
N GLN A 202 17.91 -14.68 19.04
CA GLN A 202 18.18 -13.48 18.26
C GLN A 202 17.15 -12.36 18.57
N LEU A 203 15.87 -12.67 18.61
CA LEU A 203 14.83 -11.72 19.01
C LEU A 203 15.00 -11.21 20.45
N MET A 204 15.48 -12.06 21.38
CA MET A 204 15.74 -11.63 22.74
C MET A 204 17.00 -10.76 22.86
N GLY A 205 18.04 -11.03 22.08
CA GLY A 205 19.29 -10.27 22.10
C GLY A 205 19.20 -8.94 21.35
N GLU A 206 18.57 -8.93 20.19
CA GLU A 206 18.49 -7.76 19.29
C GLU A 206 17.14 -7.04 19.34
N GLY A 207 16.15 -7.61 20.03
CA GLY A 207 14.81 -7.05 20.20
C GLY A 207 14.80 -5.56 20.58
N PRO A 208 15.60 -5.11 21.57
CA PRO A 208 15.67 -3.70 21.94
C PRO A 208 16.22 -2.81 20.81
N LEU A 209 17.16 -3.29 20.01
CA LEU A 209 17.72 -2.54 18.86
C LEU A 209 16.70 -2.42 17.74
N ILE A 210 15.99 -3.52 17.42
CA ILE A 210 14.92 -3.53 16.43
C ILE A 210 13.79 -2.61 16.87
N ALA A 211 13.36 -2.72 18.14
CA ALA A 211 12.32 -1.87 18.70
C ALA A 211 12.69 -0.38 18.63
N ASN A 212 13.94 -0.04 18.95
CA ASN A 212 14.44 1.33 18.87
C ASN A 212 14.48 1.84 17.43
N ALA A 213 14.94 1.02 16.47
CA ALA A 213 14.96 1.39 15.05
C ALA A 213 13.55 1.67 14.52
N VAL A 214 12.60 0.78 14.81
CA VAL A 214 11.19 0.92 14.41
C VAL A 214 10.56 2.13 15.09
N LEU A 215 10.73 2.29 16.40
CA LEU A 215 10.20 3.42 17.15
C LEU A 215 10.75 4.75 16.61
N ARG A 216 12.05 4.84 16.36
CA ARG A 216 12.68 6.00 15.74
C ARG A 216 12.07 6.31 14.38
N GLN A 217 11.90 5.30 13.53
CA GLN A 217 11.31 5.45 12.19
C GLN A 217 9.88 6.01 12.28
N LEU A 218 9.08 5.51 13.22
CA LEU A 218 7.72 5.96 13.46
C LEU A 218 7.66 7.38 14.01
N LEU A 219 8.46 7.67 15.05
CA LEU A 219 8.46 8.98 15.69
C LEU A 219 8.90 10.08 14.73
N ILE A 220 9.96 9.84 13.94
CA ILE A 220 10.43 10.81 12.95
C ILE A 220 9.36 11.01 11.86
N GLY A 221 8.78 9.92 11.34
CA GLY A 221 7.73 10.01 10.33
C GLY A 221 6.50 10.77 10.84
N ALA A 222 6.03 10.44 12.04
CA ALA A 222 4.90 11.10 12.67
C ALA A 222 5.18 12.58 12.97
N LEU A 223 6.36 12.89 13.49
CA LEU A 223 6.77 14.26 13.82
C LEU A 223 6.82 15.15 12.57
N ILE A 224 7.50 14.70 11.52
CA ILE A 224 7.61 15.45 10.26
C ILE A 224 6.23 15.62 9.62
N GLY A 225 5.45 14.54 9.54
CA GLY A 225 4.08 14.60 9.01
C GLY A 225 3.19 15.55 9.79
N PHE A 226 3.29 15.55 11.12
CA PHE A 226 2.54 16.47 11.98
C PHE A 226 3.00 17.93 11.81
N MET A 227 4.30 18.19 11.81
CA MET A 227 4.82 19.54 11.66
C MET A 227 4.45 20.16 10.31
N VAL A 228 4.72 19.43 9.23
CA VAL A 228 4.42 19.94 7.88
C VAL A 228 2.92 20.00 7.64
N GLY A 229 2.17 18.97 8.01
CA GLY A 229 0.72 18.94 7.86
C GLY A 229 0.03 20.07 8.61
N SER A 230 0.42 20.33 9.87
CA SER A 230 -0.11 21.45 10.66
C SER A 230 0.24 22.81 10.07
N LEU A 231 1.48 22.96 9.57
CA LEU A 231 1.90 24.20 8.92
C LEU A 231 1.06 24.48 7.66
N VAL A 232 0.88 23.46 6.83
CA VAL A 232 0.10 23.56 5.59
C VAL A 232 -1.36 23.84 5.87
N ALA A 233 -1.97 23.10 6.80
CA ALA A 233 -3.36 23.32 7.18
C ALA A 233 -3.58 24.79 7.60
N ARG A 234 -2.70 25.35 8.46
CA ARG A 234 -2.77 26.77 8.88
C ARG A 234 -2.57 27.76 7.72
N LEU A 235 -1.67 27.45 6.78
CA LEU A 235 -1.46 28.29 5.60
C LEU A 235 -2.68 28.29 4.69
N LEU A 236 -3.39 27.17 4.58
CA LEU A 236 -4.63 27.04 3.83
C LEU A 236 -5.78 27.81 4.49
N GLU A 237 -5.89 27.74 5.82
CA GLU A 237 -6.91 28.50 6.59
C GLU A 237 -6.76 30.02 6.45
N ASN A 238 -5.52 30.53 6.43
CA ASN A 238 -5.22 31.97 6.39
C ASN A 238 -5.46 32.61 5.01
N LYS A 239 -6.00 31.87 4.02
CA LYS A 239 -6.30 32.38 2.66
C LYS A 239 -5.19 33.28 2.11
N THR A 240 -3.92 32.88 2.32
CA THR A 240 -2.77 33.61 1.79
C THR A 240 -2.89 33.73 0.27
N GLU A 241 -2.56 34.89 -0.32
CA GLU A 241 -2.66 35.20 -1.76
C GLU A 241 -2.06 34.11 -2.69
N VAL A 242 -1.12 33.30 -2.17
CA VAL A 242 -0.50 32.19 -2.89
C VAL A 242 -1.49 31.04 -3.17
N ILE A 243 -2.60 30.98 -2.40
CA ILE A 243 -3.55 29.86 -2.39
C ILE A 243 -4.96 30.33 -2.83
N GLU A 244 -5.11 31.59 -3.23
CA GLU A 244 -6.42 32.18 -3.59
C GLU A 244 -7.20 31.37 -4.65
N ALA A 245 -8.53 31.35 -4.44
CA ALA A 245 -9.51 30.77 -5.34
C ALA A 245 -9.38 31.34 -6.76
N GLY A 246 -8.88 30.59 -7.70
CA GLY A 246 -8.65 30.97 -9.10
C GLY A 246 -7.44 30.28 -9.74
N HIS A 247 -6.53 29.73 -8.94
CA HIS A 247 -5.31 29.08 -9.42
C HIS A 247 -5.23 27.62 -9.00
N ARG A 248 -6.27 26.85 -9.28
CA ARG A 248 -6.34 25.39 -8.96
C ARG A 248 -5.09 24.63 -9.40
N GLU A 249 -4.54 24.97 -10.55
CA GLU A 249 -3.35 24.34 -11.10
C GLU A 249 -2.11 24.60 -10.23
N ARG A 250 -1.89 25.86 -9.80
CA ARG A 250 -0.78 26.22 -8.91
C ARG A 250 -0.88 25.50 -7.57
N ARG A 251 -2.10 25.42 -7.02
CA ARG A 251 -2.36 24.69 -5.75
C ARG A 251 -2.00 23.22 -5.87
N ALA A 252 -2.43 22.54 -6.94
CA ALA A 252 -2.10 21.14 -7.18
C ALA A 252 -0.58 20.91 -7.25
N VAL A 253 0.15 21.77 -7.95
CA VAL A 253 1.62 21.69 -8.04
C VAL A 253 2.28 21.93 -6.68
N LEU A 254 1.83 22.95 -5.93
CA LEU A 254 2.36 23.26 -4.60
C LEU A 254 2.16 22.09 -3.62
N ILE A 255 0.96 21.51 -3.58
CA ILE A 255 0.64 20.39 -2.71
C ILE A 255 1.49 19.16 -3.08
N LEU A 256 1.62 18.86 -4.36
CA LEU A 256 2.48 17.78 -4.82
C LEU A 256 3.95 18.04 -4.46
N ALA A 257 4.45 19.25 -4.69
CA ALA A 257 5.81 19.64 -4.32
C ALA A 257 6.05 19.49 -2.80
N MET A 258 5.10 19.92 -1.98
CA MET A 258 5.17 19.76 -0.53
C MET A 258 5.16 18.29 -0.10
N LEU A 259 4.33 17.46 -0.73
CA LEU A 259 4.34 16.01 -0.49
C LEU A 259 5.70 15.40 -0.82
N LEU A 260 6.31 15.76 -1.95
CA LEU A 260 7.65 15.29 -2.32
C LEU A 260 8.70 15.74 -1.29
N VAL A 261 8.60 16.97 -0.78
CA VAL A 261 9.48 17.47 0.30
C VAL A 261 9.28 16.66 1.58
N VAL A 262 8.04 16.36 1.97
CA VAL A 262 7.73 15.50 3.14
C VAL A 262 8.36 14.12 2.98
N LEU A 263 8.14 13.47 1.82
CA LEU A 263 8.71 12.16 1.53
C LEU A 263 10.26 12.21 1.60
N GLY A 264 10.87 13.21 0.97
CA GLY A 264 12.33 13.37 0.90
C GLY A 264 12.95 13.64 2.28
N ILE A 265 12.47 14.63 3.02
CA ILE A 265 13.00 14.98 4.36
C ILE A 265 12.83 13.81 5.32
N THR A 266 11.68 13.14 5.27
CA THR A 266 11.41 12.00 6.17
C THR A 266 12.34 10.84 5.85
N SER A 267 12.56 10.54 4.58
CA SER A 267 13.49 9.49 4.13
C SER A 267 14.93 9.80 4.58
N LEU A 268 15.42 11.02 4.34
CA LEU A 268 16.75 11.46 4.74
C LEU A 268 16.92 11.47 6.27
N GLY A 269 15.86 11.75 7.03
CA GLY A 269 15.86 11.71 8.49
C GLY A 269 15.79 10.29 9.08
N GLY A 270 15.65 9.25 8.25
CA GLY A 270 15.46 7.86 8.68
C GLY A 270 14.08 7.58 9.31
N GLY A 271 13.08 8.40 8.97
CA GLY A 271 11.68 8.20 9.31
C GLY A 271 10.93 7.35 8.28
N SER A 272 9.65 7.07 8.54
CA SER A 272 8.73 6.44 7.58
C SER A 272 8.09 7.50 6.68
N PRO A 273 8.50 7.63 5.40
CA PRO A 273 7.94 8.63 4.49
C PRO A 273 6.44 8.43 4.24
N LEU A 274 6.02 7.17 4.17
CA LEU A 274 4.62 6.81 3.90
C LEU A 274 3.70 7.19 5.08
N LEU A 275 4.16 6.99 6.31
CA LEU A 275 3.46 7.45 7.51
C LEU A 275 3.38 8.99 7.56
N ALA A 276 4.48 9.67 7.24
CA ALA A 276 4.50 11.13 7.19
C ALA A 276 3.54 11.69 6.15
N ALA A 277 3.48 11.10 4.95
CA ALA A 277 2.54 11.46 3.89
C ALA A 277 1.08 11.33 4.36
N TYR A 278 0.72 10.20 4.98
CA TYR A 278 -0.61 9.97 5.52
C TYR A 278 -0.99 10.99 6.58
N ILE A 279 -0.12 11.22 7.58
CA ILE A 279 -0.39 12.18 8.66
C ILE A 279 -0.52 13.61 8.11
N THR A 280 0.32 13.99 7.14
CA THR A 280 0.21 15.28 6.46
C THR A 280 -1.14 15.44 5.78
N GLY A 281 -1.58 14.43 5.02
CA GLY A 281 -2.90 14.40 4.40
C GLY A 281 -4.03 14.48 5.42
N LEU A 282 -3.95 13.71 6.50
CA LEU A 282 -4.95 13.67 7.56
C LEU A 282 -5.17 15.05 8.23
N LEU A 283 -4.08 15.77 8.49
CA LEU A 283 -4.16 17.10 9.10
C LEU A 283 -4.76 18.14 8.15
N ILE A 284 -4.39 18.08 6.87
CA ILE A 284 -4.96 18.95 5.84
C ILE A 284 -6.46 18.65 5.64
N GLY A 285 -6.83 17.37 5.53
CA GLY A 285 -8.21 16.95 5.32
C GLY A 285 -9.16 17.24 6.48
N ASN A 286 -8.62 17.44 7.70
CA ASN A 286 -9.40 17.77 8.90
C ASN A 286 -9.18 19.23 9.37
N GLY A 287 -8.58 20.10 8.53
CA GLY A 287 -8.52 21.53 8.73
C GLY A 287 -9.80 22.23 8.29
N ASP A 288 -9.66 23.32 7.53
CA ASP A 288 -10.80 24.05 6.93
C ASP A 288 -11.48 23.17 5.85
N GLU A 289 -12.79 22.97 5.97
CA GLU A 289 -13.56 22.04 5.13
C GLU A 289 -13.52 22.44 3.64
N ASP A 290 -13.68 23.72 3.34
CA ASP A 290 -13.64 24.21 1.96
C ASP A 290 -12.26 23.99 1.32
N SER A 291 -11.22 24.27 2.07
CA SER A 291 -9.83 24.06 1.66
C SER A 291 -9.51 22.58 1.46
N ALA A 292 -9.98 21.71 2.35
CA ALA A 292 -9.79 20.26 2.24
C ALA A 292 -10.43 19.69 0.97
N ILE A 293 -11.68 20.07 0.66
CA ILE A 293 -12.39 19.67 -0.57
C ILE A 293 -11.64 20.14 -1.83
N GLU A 294 -11.12 21.37 -1.82
CA GLU A 294 -10.36 21.90 -2.95
C GLU A 294 -9.01 21.18 -3.14
N VAL A 295 -8.32 20.86 -2.04
CA VAL A 295 -7.08 20.08 -2.07
C VAL A 295 -7.35 18.68 -2.62
N GLU A 296 -8.37 17.99 -2.12
CA GLU A 296 -8.76 16.66 -2.57
C GLU A 296 -9.05 16.64 -4.09
N LYS A 297 -9.84 17.60 -4.57
CA LYS A 297 -10.12 17.76 -6.01
C LYS A 297 -8.87 18.05 -6.83
N SER A 298 -7.92 18.80 -6.27
CA SER A 298 -6.69 19.16 -6.97
C SER A 298 -5.73 18.00 -7.09
N ILE A 299 -5.60 17.19 -6.03
CA ILE A 299 -4.65 16.06 -5.98
C ILE A 299 -5.24 14.78 -6.59
N GLY A 300 -6.56 14.65 -6.73
CA GLY A 300 -7.23 13.42 -7.15
C GLY A 300 -6.73 12.87 -8.49
N SER A 301 -6.37 13.74 -9.46
CA SER A 301 -5.79 13.30 -10.73
C SER A 301 -4.39 12.69 -10.56
N TYR A 302 -3.58 13.23 -9.65
CA TYR A 302 -2.25 12.69 -9.35
C TYR A 302 -2.35 11.37 -8.58
N GLY A 303 -3.32 11.25 -7.65
CA GLY A 303 -3.60 9.99 -6.97
C GLY A 303 -4.00 8.89 -7.94
N LYS A 304 -4.88 9.20 -8.89
CA LYS A 304 -5.27 8.23 -9.93
C LYS A 304 -4.10 7.85 -10.84
N LEU A 305 -3.27 8.80 -11.24
CA LEU A 305 -2.06 8.51 -12.01
C LEU A 305 -1.08 7.64 -11.22
N ALA A 306 -0.87 7.95 -9.93
CA ALA A 306 -0.02 7.18 -9.05
C ALA A 306 -0.49 5.73 -8.92
N GLU A 307 -1.79 5.52 -8.73
CA GLU A 307 -2.41 4.20 -8.69
C GLU A 307 -2.19 3.42 -10.00
N LEU A 308 -2.48 4.02 -11.16
CA LEU A 308 -2.27 3.39 -12.45
C LEU A 308 -0.79 3.03 -12.70
N VAL A 309 0.13 3.94 -12.38
CA VAL A 309 1.57 3.71 -12.51
C VAL A 309 2.03 2.57 -11.60
N LEU A 310 1.53 2.51 -10.37
CA LEU A 310 1.88 1.46 -9.42
C LEU A 310 1.47 0.07 -9.91
N PHE A 311 0.18 -0.08 -10.31
CA PHE A 311 -0.33 -1.36 -10.80
C PHE A 311 0.31 -1.78 -12.12
N LEU A 312 0.55 -0.83 -13.03
CA LEU A 312 1.26 -1.08 -14.28
C LEU A 312 2.72 -1.52 -14.01
N SER A 313 3.43 -0.81 -13.12
CA SER A 313 4.81 -1.14 -12.74
C SER A 313 4.93 -2.54 -12.16
N MET A 314 3.98 -2.92 -11.29
CA MET A 314 3.93 -4.27 -10.74
C MET A 314 3.76 -5.32 -11.83
N GLY A 315 2.82 -5.10 -12.75
CA GLY A 315 2.61 -6.02 -13.88
C GLY A 315 3.85 -6.17 -14.77
N LEU A 316 4.58 -5.07 -15.01
CA LEU A 316 5.79 -5.09 -15.85
C LEU A 316 6.96 -5.84 -15.21
N VAL A 317 7.15 -5.76 -13.89
CA VAL A 317 8.31 -6.38 -13.22
C VAL A 317 8.06 -7.81 -12.76
N VAL A 318 6.83 -8.29 -12.78
CA VAL A 318 6.49 -9.67 -12.40
C VAL A 318 6.65 -10.60 -13.61
N ASP A 319 7.32 -11.72 -13.39
CA ASP A 319 7.37 -12.80 -14.38
C ASP A 319 6.07 -13.62 -14.37
N PRO A 320 5.29 -13.66 -15.48
CA PRO A 320 4.04 -14.40 -15.55
C PRO A 320 4.22 -15.90 -15.27
N LEU A 321 5.35 -16.49 -15.67
CA LEU A 321 5.62 -17.91 -15.45
C LEU A 321 5.80 -18.23 -13.97
N GLN A 322 6.46 -17.34 -13.21
CA GLN A 322 6.57 -17.49 -11.76
C GLN A 322 5.21 -17.41 -11.07
N VAL A 323 4.30 -16.56 -11.54
CA VAL A 323 2.93 -16.50 -11.01
C VAL A 323 2.21 -17.83 -11.20
N LEU A 324 2.34 -18.44 -12.39
CA LEU A 324 1.71 -19.75 -12.66
C LEU A 324 2.29 -20.86 -11.77
N VAL A 325 3.59 -20.88 -11.57
CA VAL A 325 4.25 -21.86 -10.68
C VAL A 325 3.80 -21.68 -9.23
N LEU A 326 3.64 -20.43 -8.77
CA LEU A 326 3.25 -20.11 -7.41
C LEU A 326 1.73 -20.10 -7.19
N LEU A 327 0.94 -20.29 -8.25
CA LEU A 327 -0.53 -20.20 -8.20
C LEU A 327 -1.16 -21.04 -7.06
N PRO A 328 -0.76 -22.31 -6.79
CA PRO A 328 -1.31 -23.07 -5.66
C PRO A 328 -1.06 -22.39 -4.32
N TRP A 329 0.11 -21.77 -4.13
CA TRP A 329 0.48 -21.02 -2.91
C TRP A 329 -0.29 -19.74 -2.78
N ILE A 330 -0.46 -19.01 -3.88
CA ILE A 330 -1.23 -17.79 -3.95
C ILE A 330 -2.69 -18.06 -3.56
N LEU A 331 -3.29 -19.11 -4.11
CA LEU A 331 -4.66 -19.51 -3.78
C LEU A 331 -4.78 -19.94 -2.31
N LEU A 332 -3.81 -20.72 -1.81
CA LEU A 332 -3.78 -21.10 -0.40
C LEU A 332 -3.68 -19.87 0.51
N LEU A 333 -2.78 -18.93 0.20
CA LEU A 333 -2.62 -17.70 0.96
C LEU A 333 -3.90 -16.83 0.91
N ALA A 334 -4.55 -16.72 -0.24
CA ALA A 334 -5.81 -15.99 -0.37
C ALA A 334 -6.92 -16.59 0.50
N VAL A 335 -7.04 -17.92 0.56
CA VAL A 335 -7.99 -18.62 1.44
C VAL A 335 -7.64 -18.39 2.91
N LEU A 336 -6.37 -18.56 3.28
CA LEU A 336 -5.91 -18.36 4.67
C LEU A 336 -6.13 -16.92 5.13
N MET A 337 -5.83 -15.95 4.26
CA MET A 337 -6.04 -14.53 4.50
C MET A 337 -7.53 -14.23 4.74
N LEU A 338 -8.43 -14.80 3.93
CA LEU A 338 -9.87 -14.65 4.10
C LEU A 338 -10.33 -15.25 5.43
N LEU A 339 -9.90 -16.46 5.75
CA LEU A 339 -10.24 -17.14 7.02
C LEU A 339 -9.76 -16.34 8.23
N VAL A 340 -8.50 -15.89 8.22
CA VAL A 340 -7.94 -15.07 9.30
C VAL A 340 -8.71 -13.75 9.42
N ARG A 341 -9.06 -13.13 8.30
CA ARG A 341 -9.87 -11.91 8.27
C ARG A 341 -11.23 -12.12 8.95
N PHE A 342 -11.93 -13.20 8.64
CA PHE A 342 -13.18 -13.54 9.32
C PHE A 342 -13.00 -13.69 10.82
N VAL A 343 -12.02 -14.47 11.26
CA VAL A 343 -11.72 -14.66 12.69
C VAL A 343 -11.49 -13.31 13.37
N VAL A 344 -10.66 -12.46 12.79
CA VAL A 344 -10.31 -11.15 13.35
C VAL A 344 -11.53 -10.22 13.42
N VAL A 345 -12.32 -10.14 12.35
CA VAL A 345 -13.55 -9.31 12.31
C VAL A 345 -14.56 -9.78 13.36
N PHE A 346 -14.79 -11.09 13.49
CA PHE A 346 -15.72 -11.62 14.49
C PHE A 346 -15.23 -11.40 15.92
N LEU A 347 -13.93 -11.44 16.13
CA LEU A 347 -13.32 -11.22 17.45
C LEU A 347 -13.38 -9.75 17.88
N LEU A 348 -13.10 -8.82 16.96
CA LEU A 348 -12.93 -7.40 17.28
C LEU A 348 -14.17 -6.56 17.13
N LEU A 349 -15.09 -6.92 16.24
CA LEU A 349 -16.38 -6.24 16.13
C LEU A 349 -17.35 -6.73 17.22
N GLY A 350 -17.72 -5.81 18.11
CA GLY A 350 -18.60 -6.07 19.24
C GLY A 350 -20.03 -6.45 18.85
N SER A 351 -20.88 -6.59 19.84
CA SER A 351 -22.31 -6.96 19.71
C SER A 351 -23.17 -5.89 19.01
N SER A 352 -22.64 -4.69 18.82
CA SER A 352 -23.32 -3.61 18.07
C SER A 352 -23.41 -3.86 16.56
N PHE A 353 -22.76 -4.92 16.06
CA PHE A 353 -22.83 -5.36 14.66
C PHE A 353 -23.47 -6.75 14.59
N THR A 354 -24.43 -6.90 13.68
CA THR A 354 -25.08 -8.20 13.43
C THR A 354 -24.11 -9.17 12.77
N THR A 355 -24.42 -10.47 12.83
CA THR A 355 -23.60 -11.51 12.16
C THR A 355 -23.47 -11.25 10.65
N ALA A 356 -24.57 -10.84 9.99
CA ALA A 356 -24.53 -10.50 8.56
C ALA A 356 -23.61 -9.32 8.26
N GLN A 357 -23.60 -8.29 9.13
CA GLN A 357 -22.71 -7.14 8.99
C GLN A 357 -21.24 -7.55 9.18
N LYS A 358 -20.93 -8.42 10.14
CA LYS A 358 -19.57 -8.94 10.35
C LYS A 358 -19.13 -9.79 9.17
N GLN A 359 -20.00 -10.64 8.62
CA GLN A 359 -19.72 -11.40 7.40
C GLN A 359 -19.44 -10.46 6.24
N PHE A 360 -20.23 -9.43 6.05
CA PHE A 360 -20.01 -8.42 5.01
C PHE A 360 -18.63 -7.76 5.15
N VAL A 361 -18.29 -7.25 6.34
CA VAL A 361 -16.96 -6.65 6.61
C VAL A 361 -15.83 -7.65 6.38
N GLY A 362 -16.03 -8.92 6.73
CA GLY A 362 -15.07 -9.99 6.47
C GLY A 362 -14.81 -10.21 4.98
N PHE A 363 -15.85 -10.23 4.15
CA PHE A 363 -15.72 -10.38 2.70
C PHE A 363 -15.16 -9.13 2.01
N CYS A 364 -15.43 -7.94 2.53
CA CYS A 364 -14.97 -6.68 1.94
C CYS A 364 -13.47 -6.39 2.17
N GLY A 365 -12.65 -7.41 2.42
CA GLY A 365 -11.22 -7.28 2.64
C GLY A 365 -10.39 -7.39 1.33
N LEU A 366 -10.76 -6.67 0.26
CA LEU A 366 -9.92 -6.58 -0.94
C LEU A 366 -8.60 -5.86 -0.62
N ARG A 367 -7.55 -6.14 -1.39
CA ARG A 367 -6.23 -5.55 -1.22
C ARG A 367 -5.96 -4.50 -2.29
N GLY A 368 -5.20 -3.48 -1.95
CA GLY A 368 -4.94 -2.34 -2.81
C GLY A 368 -3.47 -2.15 -3.16
N ALA A 369 -3.09 -0.89 -3.22
CA ALA A 369 -1.79 -0.41 -3.68
C ALA A 369 -0.64 -0.75 -2.73
N VAL A 370 -0.85 -0.76 -1.42
CA VAL A 370 0.20 -0.92 -0.41
C VAL A 370 0.92 -2.28 -0.49
N PRO A 371 0.23 -3.43 -0.59
CA PRO A 371 0.88 -4.73 -0.81
C PRO A 371 1.84 -4.74 -1.99
N ILE A 372 1.44 -4.12 -3.10
CA ILE A 372 2.23 -4.03 -4.32
C ILE A 372 3.53 -3.28 -4.07
N ALA A 373 3.46 -2.09 -3.49
CA ALA A 373 4.64 -1.28 -3.23
C ALA A 373 5.60 -1.96 -2.25
N LEU A 374 5.07 -2.57 -1.19
CA LEU A 374 5.89 -3.30 -0.22
C LEU A 374 6.60 -4.50 -0.86
N ALA A 375 5.91 -5.25 -1.73
CA ALA A 375 6.51 -6.38 -2.44
C ALA A 375 7.63 -5.96 -3.38
N ILE A 376 7.41 -4.93 -4.20
CA ILE A 376 8.42 -4.39 -5.11
C ILE A 376 9.61 -3.85 -4.31
N HIS A 377 9.34 -3.13 -3.21
CA HIS A 377 10.39 -2.59 -2.35
C HIS A 377 11.26 -3.69 -1.72
N ALA A 378 10.65 -4.75 -1.19
CA ALA A 378 11.39 -5.88 -0.64
C ALA A 378 12.20 -6.62 -1.72
N ALA A 379 11.63 -6.79 -2.92
CA ALA A 379 12.31 -7.44 -4.03
C ALA A 379 13.51 -6.63 -4.55
N ALA A 380 13.39 -5.30 -4.56
CA ALA A 380 14.46 -4.39 -5.01
C ALA A 380 15.56 -4.18 -3.95
N HIS A 381 15.32 -4.55 -2.68
CA HIS A 381 16.27 -4.34 -1.60
C HIS A 381 17.54 -5.20 -1.81
N PRO A 382 18.76 -4.64 -1.75
CA PRO A 382 20.00 -5.35 -2.14
C PRO A 382 20.26 -6.67 -1.39
N GLN A 383 19.94 -6.75 -0.13
CA GLN A 383 20.14 -7.94 0.71
C GLN A 383 18.91 -8.83 0.75
N ILE A 384 17.75 -8.25 1.02
CA ILE A 384 16.47 -8.97 1.13
C ILE A 384 16.04 -9.52 -0.23
N GLY A 385 16.26 -8.77 -1.32
CA GLY A 385 15.88 -9.17 -2.66
C GLY A 385 16.55 -10.46 -3.11
N GLN A 386 17.77 -10.75 -2.67
CA GLN A 386 18.44 -12.02 -2.96
C GLN A 386 17.75 -13.22 -2.28
N ALA A 387 17.19 -13.01 -1.07
CA ALA A 387 16.56 -14.06 -0.31
C ALA A 387 15.05 -14.21 -0.63
N TRP A 388 14.34 -13.08 -0.82
CA TRP A 388 12.87 -13.06 -0.93
C TRP A 388 12.35 -12.49 -2.27
N GLY A 389 13.23 -11.85 -3.07
CA GLY A 389 12.83 -11.05 -4.23
C GLY A 389 12.03 -11.81 -5.27
N GLN A 390 12.34 -13.06 -5.51
CA GLN A 390 11.61 -13.90 -6.45
C GLN A 390 10.18 -14.26 -5.99
N TRP A 391 9.90 -14.20 -4.67
CA TRP A 391 8.61 -14.61 -4.11
C TRP A 391 7.64 -13.45 -3.91
N MET A 392 8.16 -12.27 -3.53
CA MET A 392 7.34 -11.14 -3.09
C MET A 392 6.42 -10.59 -4.18
N PRO A 393 6.90 -10.24 -5.40
CA PRO A 393 6.04 -9.68 -6.42
C PRO A 393 4.93 -10.63 -6.90
N PRO A 394 5.19 -11.94 -7.20
CA PRO A 394 4.13 -12.87 -7.56
C PRO A 394 3.09 -13.07 -6.44
N ILE A 395 3.52 -13.12 -5.18
CA ILE A 395 2.60 -13.24 -4.03
C ILE A 395 1.69 -12.01 -3.94
N ALA A 396 2.26 -10.81 -4.01
CA ALA A 396 1.48 -9.58 -3.95
C ALA A 396 0.48 -9.47 -5.10
N LEU A 397 0.90 -9.83 -6.31
CA LEU A 397 0.02 -9.85 -7.49
C LEU A 397 -1.18 -10.79 -7.30
N GLY A 398 -0.95 -11.95 -6.71
CA GLY A 398 -2.01 -12.94 -6.54
C GLY A 398 -2.94 -12.69 -5.35
N VAL A 399 -2.59 -11.75 -4.47
CA VAL A 399 -3.37 -11.37 -3.29
C VAL A 399 -4.23 -10.14 -3.54
N VAL A 400 -3.82 -9.28 -4.46
CA VAL A 400 -4.54 -8.09 -4.93
C VAL A 400 -5.62 -8.48 -5.94
#